data_76b57c14b19852d09ad3820e1d5e7d65
#
_entry.id   76b57c14b19852d09ad3820e1d5e7d65
#
_cell.length_a   1.000
_cell.length_b   1.000
_cell.length_c   1.000
_cell.angle_alpha   90.00
_cell.angle_beta   90.00
_cell.angle_gamma   90.00
#
_symmetry.space_group_name_H-M   'P 1'
#
loop_
_entity.id
_entity.type
_entity.pdbx_description
1 polymer ?
#
loop_
_entity_poly.entity_id
_entity_poly.type
_entity_poly.pdbx_seq_one_letter_code
_entity_poly.pdbx_strand_id
1 'polypeptide(L)'
;KSFGQVVVLGSSTFVPFMQLKAGERREVIEDLLDIQIFTTMNTLLKERVTANKTEITEIKYQIDLLENKITSSKAHNESIRKMKQIEVGKLKEKLREQVEFIEAEQAIVDTLLDEVADTTKGISDKSTVKKKLEELQTLDGELSNRLKSLRKEISFYEHNDNCPTCKQGIEHDFKTDTVSSNSSKAREIETARKQLGHRSLKVEERLTEISNTEDAINAKNLEVSEHRANRKMALNSCGYIKNDLDETEKEVVAIDS
;
A
#
# COMPACT_ATOMS: atom_id res chain seq x y z
N LYS A 1 74.38 12.23 69.59
CA LYS A 1 74.52 10.79 69.99
C LYS A 1 75.90 10.28 69.63
N SER A 2 76.38 10.49 68.44
CA SER A 2 77.67 10.04 67.86
C SER A 2 78.88 10.53 68.68
N PHE A 3 78.87 11.78 69.06
CA PHE A 3 79.92 12.36 69.86
C PHE A 3 80.04 11.69 71.25
N GLY A 4 78.92 11.43 71.90
CA GLY A 4 78.90 10.71 73.18
C GLY A 4 79.34 9.26 73.14
N GLN A 5 79.23 8.64 71.98
CA GLN A 5 79.52 7.18 71.79
C GLN A 5 80.93 6.94 71.26
N VAL A 6 81.59 7.98 70.65
CA VAL A 6 82.90 7.84 70.06
C VAL A 6 83.95 8.60 70.81
N VAL A 7 83.62 9.76 71.41
CA VAL A 7 84.53 10.72 72.04
C VAL A 7 84.43 10.70 73.54
N VAL A 8 83.29 10.48 74.15
CA VAL A 8 83.10 10.53 75.61
C VAL A 8 82.93 9.13 76.22
N LEU A 9 83.98 8.63 76.82
CA LEU A 9 84.00 7.39 77.62
C LEU A 9 83.74 7.68 79.07
N GLY A 10 82.71 7.03 79.66
CA GLY A 10 82.43 7.12 81.10
C GLY A 10 81.05 7.64 81.52
N SER A 11 80.12 7.79 80.63
CA SER A 11 78.70 8.02 80.94
C SER A 11 77.98 6.74 81.34
N SER A 12 77.06 6.81 82.35
CA SER A 12 76.25 5.61 82.77
C SER A 12 75.32 5.08 81.64
N THR A 13 75.14 5.81 80.58
CA THR A 13 74.30 5.44 79.41
C THR A 13 75.12 5.04 78.16
N PHE A 14 76.49 4.90 78.39
CA PHE A 14 77.37 4.53 77.27
C PHE A 14 77.18 3.06 76.80
N VAL A 15 76.75 2.81 75.57
CA VAL A 15 76.71 1.51 74.91
C VAL A 15 77.81 1.48 73.88
N PRO A 16 78.79 0.61 73.98
CA PRO A 16 79.84 0.50 72.99
C PRO A 16 79.30 0.31 71.56
N PHE A 17 79.93 0.91 70.53
CA PHE A 17 79.45 0.85 69.16
C PHE A 17 79.15 -0.58 68.67
N MET A 18 79.98 -1.54 69.05
CA MET A 18 79.79 -2.95 68.67
C MET A 18 78.59 -3.62 69.34
N GLN A 19 78.06 -3.07 70.45
CA GLN A 19 76.87 -3.57 71.13
C GLN A 19 75.59 -2.92 70.69
N LEU A 20 75.68 -1.87 69.89
CA LEU A 20 74.53 -1.20 69.26
C LEU A 20 73.82 -2.13 68.23
N LYS A 21 72.52 -2.02 68.11
CA LYS A 21 71.82 -2.73 67.06
C LYS A 21 72.25 -2.25 65.66
N ALA A 22 72.07 -3.07 64.63
CA ALA A 22 72.52 -2.78 63.25
C ALA A 22 72.04 -1.41 62.70
N GLY A 23 70.80 -0.99 62.97
CA GLY A 23 70.24 0.33 62.61
C GLY A 23 70.92 1.47 63.31
N GLU A 24 71.18 1.34 64.65
CA GLU A 24 71.85 2.34 65.45
C GLU A 24 73.32 2.48 65.07
N ARG A 25 74.02 1.41 64.79
CA ARG A 25 75.42 1.44 64.22
C ARG A 25 75.50 2.19 62.93
N ARG A 26 74.49 1.99 62.06
CA ARG A 26 74.40 2.66 60.77
C ARG A 26 74.16 4.16 60.96
N GLU A 27 73.30 4.58 61.89
CA GLU A 27 73.06 5.96 62.23
C GLU A 27 74.30 6.68 62.72
N VAL A 28 75.11 6.04 63.60
CA VAL A 28 76.39 6.55 64.11
C VAL A 28 77.44 6.71 62.99
N ILE A 29 77.53 5.77 62.07
CA ILE A 29 78.40 5.85 60.92
C ILE A 29 77.98 6.96 59.98
N GLU A 30 76.65 7.06 59.68
CA GLU A 30 76.08 8.10 58.84
C GLU A 30 76.28 9.47 59.40
N ASP A 31 76.14 9.67 60.72
CA ASP A 31 76.46 10.92 61.44
C ASP A 31 77.94 11.23 61.36
N LEU A 32 78.86 10.27 61.63
CA LEU A 32 80.31 10.48 61.66
C LEU A 32 80.88 10.83 60.28
N LEU A 33 80.31 10.24 59.21
CA LEU A 33 80.72 10.45 57.84
C LEU A 33 79.96 11.53 57.12
N ASP A 34 78.98 12.20 57.78
CA ASP A 34 78.08 13.20 57.22
C ASP A 34 77.38 12.70 55.95
N ILE A 35 76.99 11.43 55.92
CA ILE A 35 76.35 10.79 54.75
C ILE A 35 74.85 10.62 54.92
N GLN A 36 74.22 11.22 55.96
CA GLN A 36 72.79 11.19 56.18
C GLN A 36 71.96 11.71 54.97
N ILE A 37 72.56 12.59 54.17
CA ILE A 37 71.96 13.09 52.93
C ILE A 37 71.59 11.96 51.99
N PHE A 38 72.40 10.92 51.83
CA PHE A 38 72.11 9.77 50.94
C PHE A 38 70.97 8.89 51.49
N THR A 39 70.83 8.75 52.81
CA THR A 39 69.70 8.04 53.43
C THR A 39 68.39 8.80 53.18
N THR A 40 68.42 10.14 53.36
CA THR A 40 67.28 11.00 53.08
C THR A 40 66.91 10.94 51.57
N MET A 41 67.90 11.04 50.70
CA MET A 41 67.70 10.91 49.26
C MET A 41 67.06 9.54 48.86
N ASN A 42 67.58 8.46 49.48
CA ASN A 42 67.04 7.10 49.21
C ASN A 42 65.59 6.96 49.69
N THR A 43 65.25 7.55 50.84
CA THR A 43 63.85 7.59 51.32
C THR A 43 62.94 8.34 50.36
N LEU A 44 63.33 9.58 49.98
CA LEU A 44 62.56 10.38 49.02
C LEU A 44 62.43 9.66 47.67
N LEU A 45 63.51 9.00 47.18
CA LEU A 45 63.48 8.24 45.96
C LEU A 45 62.50 7.05 46.04
N LYS A 46 62.51 6.31 47.15
CA LYS A 46 61.56 5.21 47.35
C LYS A 46 60.10 5.68 47.40
N GLU A 47 59.82 6.83 48.08
CA GLU A 47 58.51 7.43 48.12
C GLU A 47 58.04 7.82 46.69
N ARG A 48 58.88 8.50 45.90
CA ARG A 48 58.56 8.86 44.52
C ARG A 48 58.36 7.62 43.62
N VAL A 49 59.22 6.59 43.75
CA VAL A 49 59.08 5.35 42.99
C VAL A 49 57.77 4.64 43.35
N THR A 50 57.39 4.63 44.62
CA THR A 50 56.15 4.04 45.07
C THR A 50 54.95 4.83 44.53
N ALA A 51 54.96 6.19 44.64
CA ALA A 51 53.90 7.04 44.10
C ALA A 51 53.76 6.84 42.55
N ASN A 52 54.86 6.85 41.83
CA ASN A 52 54.82 6.62 40.37
C ASN A 52 54.28 5.19 40.00
N LYS A 53 54.65 4.16 40.80
CA LYS A 53 54.11 2.80 40.59
C LYS A 53 52.59 2.73 40.80
N THR A 54 52.08 3.39 41.83
CA THR A 54 50.64 3.44 42.08
C THR A 54 49.90 4.19 40.95
N GLU A 55 50.45 5.33 40.50
CA GLU A 55 49.90 6.10 39.38
C GLU A 55 49.90 5.30 38.07
N ILE A 56 51.01 4.61 37.75
CA ILE A 56 51.09 3.73 36.57
C ILE A 56 50.04 2.60 36.65
N THR A 57 49.85 2.02 37.81
CA THR A 57 48.86 0.93 38.01
C THR A 57 47.47 1.46 37.80
N GLU A 58 47.11 2.62 38.31
CA GLU A 58 45.81 3.27 38.10
C GLU A 58 45.58 3.61 36.66
N ILE A 59 46.56 4.21 35.96
CA ILE A 59 46.44 4.51 34.54
C ILE A 59 46.27 3.23 33.69
N LYS A 60 46.98 2.14 33.99
CA LYS A 60 46.81 0.85 33.33
C LYS A 60 45.38 0.31 33.51
N TYR A 61 44.84 0.36 34.74
CA TYR A 61 43.48 -0.05 35.00
C TYR A 61 42.46 0.77 34.21
N GLN A 62 42.64 2.09 34.12
CA GLN A 62 41.79 2.96 33.31
C GLN A 62 41.86 2.63 31.81
N ILE A 63 43.07 2.31 31.29
CA ILE A 63 43.24 1.87 29.89
C ILE A 63 42.46 0.57 29.65
N ASP A 64 42.67 -0.45 30.47
CA ASP A 64 41.97 -1.74 30.35
C ASP A 64 40.45 -1.58 30.40
N LEU A 65 39.96 -0.69 31.27
CA LEU A 65 38.52 -0.38 31.38
C LEU A 65 37.98 0.28 30.11
N LEU A 66 38.74 1.22 29.53
CA LEU A 66 38.35 1.90 28.29
C LEU A 66 38.42 0.93 27.08
N GLU A 67 39.43 0.08 27.00
CA GLU A 67 39.53 -0.94 25.94
C GLU A 67 38.39 -1.92 25.99
N ASN A 68 38.00 -2.37 27.18
CA ASN A 68 36.83 -3.24 27.38
C ASN A 68 35.52 -2.55 26.96
N LYS A 69 35.35 -1.25 27.30
CA LYS A 69 34.20 -0.47 26.84
C LYS A 69 34.15 -0.34 25.33
N ILE A 70 35.27 -0.01 24.69
CA ILE A 70 35.38 0.08 23.23
C ILE A 70 35.01 -1.26 22.58
N THR A 71 35.57 -2.35 23.08
CA THR A 71 35.31 -3.69 22.55
C THR A 71 33.83 -4.08 22.67
N SER A 72 33.22 -3.82 23.84
CA SER A 72 31.81 -4.07 24.08
C SER A 72 30.91 -3.20 23.19
N SER A 73 31.22 -1.90 23.03
CA SER A 73 30.48 -1.00 22.15
C SER A 73 30.56 -1.42 20.69
N LYS A 74 31.77 -1.80 20.23
CA LYS A 74 31.92 -2.33 18.86
C LYS A 74 31.11 -3.59 18.61
N ALA A 75 31.12 -4.54 19.52
CA ALA A 75 30.31 -5.77 19.42
C ALA A 75 28.81 -5.46 19.42
N HIS A 76 28.36 -4.50 20.23
CA HIS A 76 26.98 -4.05 20.27
C HIS A 76 26.55 -3.39 18.96
N ASN A 77 27.34 -2.46 18.44
CA ASN A 77 27.07 -1.79 17.17
C ASN A 77 27.03 -2.79 16.00
N GLU A 78 27.94 -3.75 15.96
CA GLU A 78 27.93 -4.82 14.94
C GLU A 78 26.65 -5.68 15.03
N SER A 79 26.18 -5.97 16.23
CA SER A 79 24.92 -6.70 16.43
C SER A 79 23.70 -5.91 15.93
N ILE A 80 23.62 -4.62 16.27
CA ILE A 80 22.55 -3.73 15.79
C ILE A 80 22.59 -3.63 14.27
N ARG A 81 23.78 -3.43 13.69
CA ARG A 81 23.97 -3.36 12.26
C ARG A 81 23.42 -4.59 11.53
N LYS A 82 23.77 -5.79 12.01
CA LYS A 82 23.26 -7.04 11.45
C LYS A 82 21.73 -7.13 11.52
N MET A 83 21.14 -6.76 12.66
CA MET A 83 19.68 -6.75 12.81
C MET A 83 19.02 -5.79 11.82
N LYS A 84 19.57 -4.56 11.67
CA LYS A 84 19.04 -3.57 10.73
C LYS A 84 19.22 -3.99 9.27
N GLN A 85 20.32 -4.64 8.91
CA GLN A 85 20.51 -5.20 7.57
C GLN A 85 19.48 -6.29 7.23
N ILE A 86 19.12 -7.14 8.20
CA ILE A 86 18.05 -8.14 8.03
C ILE A 86 16.70 -7.44 7.85
N GLU A 87 16.42 -6.38 8.60
CA GLU A 87 15.20 -5.57 8.48
C GLU A 87 15.09 -4.92 7.10
N VAL A 88 16.15 -4.29 6.61
CA VAL A 88 16.26 -3.75 5.24
C VAL A 88 15.96 -4.83 4.20
N GLY A 89 16.53 -6.03 4.37
CA GLY A 89 16.25 -7.16 3.47
C GLY A 89 14.77 -7.53 3.43
N LYS A 90 14.12 -7.60 4.59
CA LYS A 90 12.68 -7.90 4.68
C LYS A 90 11.80 -6.80 4.07
N LEU A 91 12.16 -5.53 4.27
CA LEU A 91 11.43 -4.40 3.69
C LEU A 91 11.55 -4.39 2.15
N LYS A 92 12.74 -4.68 1.61
CA LYS A 92 12.95 -4.81 0.16
C LYS A 92 12.12 -5.95 -0.45
N GLU A 93 12.05 -7.08 0.24
CA GLU A 93 11.23 -8.20 -0.22
C GLU A 93 9.73 -7.86 -0.21
N LYS A 94 9.23 -7.27 0.88
CA LYS A 94 7.84 -6.78 0.93
C LYS A 94 7.53 -5.75 -0.17
N LEU A 95 8.47 -4.86 -0.45
CA LEU A 95 8.30 -3.88 -1.52
C LEU A 95 8.19 -4.57 -2.89
N ARG A 96 9.00 -5.60 -3.14
CA ARG A 96 8.94 -6.38 -4.37
C ARG A 96 7.60 -7.08 -4.52
N GLU A 97 7.12 -7.77 -3.48
CA GLU A 97 5.81 -8.43 -3.48
C GLU A 97 4.67 -7.45 -3.79
N GLN A 98 4.71 -6.24 -3.21
CA GLN A 98 3.69 -5.22 -3.47
C GLN A 98 3.76 -4.69 -4.91
N VAL A 99 4.94 -4.56 -5.49
CA VAL A 99 5.11 -4.14 -6.90
C VAL A 99 4.56 -5.21 -7.84
N GLU A 100 4.89 -6.48 -7.62
CA GLU A 100 4.35 -7.60 -8.41
C GLU A 100 2.82 -7.66 -8.34
N PHE A 101 2.24 -7.44 -7.15
CA PHE A 101 0.79 -7.36 -6.97
C PHE A 101 0.18 -6.19 -7.77
N ILE A 102 0.80 -5.01 -7.73
CA ILE A 102 0.34 -3.84 -8.50
C ILE A 102 0.34 -4.11 -10.01
N GLU A 103 1.36 -4.78 -10.52
CA GLU A 103 1.48 -5.14 -11.93
C GLU A 103 0.41 -6.17 -12.32
N ALA A 104 0.16 -7.16 -11.48
CA ALA A 104 -0.89 -8.16 -11.68
C ALA A 104 -2.29 -7.51 -11.71
N GLU A 105 -2.61 -6.65 -10.75
CA GLU A 105 -3.87 -5.91 -10.70
C GLU A 105 -4.06 -5.01 -11.94
N GLN A 106 -2.98 -4.37 -12.42
CA GLN A 106 -3.04 -3.57 -13.64
C GLN A 106 -3.33 -4.43 -14.87
N ALA A 107 -2.70 -5.58 -15.01
CA ALA A 107 -2.94 -6.49 -16.13
C ALA A 107 -4.39 -6.99 -16.18
N ILE A 108 -5.00 -7.28 -15.02
CA ILE A 108 -6.42 -7.63 -14.91
C ILE A 108 -7.31 -6.47 -15.37
N VAL A 109 -7.02 -5.25 -14.91
CA VAL A 109 -7.77 -4.04 -15.32
C VAL A 109 -7.71 -3.84 -16.82
N ASP A 110 -6.54 -3.97 -17.43
CA ASP A 110 -6.37 -3.79 -18.86
C ASP A 110 -7.16 -4.85 -19.66
N THR A 111 -7.12 -6.11 -19.23
CA THR A 111 -7.90 -7.20 -19.86
C THR A 111 -9.41 -6.93 -19.76
N LEU A 112 -9.91 -6.56 -18.59
CA LEU A 112 -11.33 -6.25 -18.38
C LEU A 112 -11.80 -5.06 -19.23
N LEU A 113 -10.96 -4.02 -19.36
CA LEU A 113 -11.27 -2.87 -20.19
C LEU A 113 -11.33 -3.22 -21.69
N ASP A 114 -10.45 -4.07 -22.18
CA ASP A 114 -10.49 -4.57 -23.54
C ASP A 114 -11.77 -5.38 -23.79
N GLU A 115 -12.14 -6.27 -22.87
CA GLU A 115 -13.39 -7.02 -22.93
C GLU A 115 -14.64 -6.12 -22.93
N VAL A 116 -14.66 -5.08 -22.11
CA VAL A 116 -15.72 -4.07 -22.05
C VAL A 116 -15.80 -3.32 -23.39
N ALA A 117 -14.66 -2.92 -23.95
CA ALA A 117 -14.60 -2.22 -25.22
C ALA A 117 -15.16 -3.07 -26.38
N ASP A 118 -14.79 -4.34 -26.45
CA ASP A 118 -15.29 -5.25 -27.48
C ASP A 118 -16.79 -5.55 -27.31
N THR A 119 -17.23 -5.78 -26.10
CA THR A 119 -18.65 -6.00 -25.79
C THR A 119 -19.50 -4.76 -26.12
N THR A 120 -18.99 -3.57 -25.86
CA THR A 120 -19.66 -2.29 -26.17
C THR A 120 -19.83 -2.09 -27.67
N LYS A 121 -18.87 -2.51 -28.50
CA LYS A 121 -19.01 -2.48 -29.97
C LYS A 121 -20.21 -3.30 -30.44
N GLY A 122 -20.48 -4.43 -29.78
CA GLY A 122 -21.58 -5.33 -30.11
C GLY A 122 -22.98 -4.75 -29.88
N ILE A 123 -23.11 -3.67 -29.11
CA ILE A 123 -24.39 -2.99 -28.83
C ILE A 123 -24.48 -1.57 -29.36
N SER A 124 -23.60 -1.21 -30.27
CA SER A 124 -23.55 0.14 -30.90
C SER A 124 -24.83 0.51 -31.66
N ASP A 125 -25.65 -0.47 -32.03
CA ASP A 125 -26.93 -0.34 -32.73
C ASP A 125 -28.13 0.02 -31.85
N LYS A 126 -27.96 0.13 -30.50
CA LYS A 126 -29.03 0.37 -29.52
C LYS A 126 -29.95 1.52 -29.91
N SER A 127 -29.39 2.66 -30.29
CA SER A 127 -30.18 3.86 -30.63
C SER A 127 -31.02 3.65 -31.90
N THR A 128 -30.48 2.93 -32.87
CA THR A 128 -31.15 2.60 -34.13
C THR A 128 -32.28 1.59 -33.92
N VAL A 129 -32.01 0.56 -33.10
CA VAL A 129 -32.99 -0.47 -32.74
C VAL A 129 -34.15 0.16 -31.95
N LYS A 130 -33.89 1.05 -31.00
CA LYS A 130 -34.92 1.76 -30.24
C LYS A 130 -35.79 2.64 -31.14
N LYS A 131 -35.22 3.43 -32.02
CA LYS A 131 -35.96 4.24 -32.99
C LYS A 131 -36.84 3.39 -33.88
N LYS A 132 -36.32 2.26 -34.36
CA LYS A 132 -37.08 1.33 -35.19
C LYS A 132 -38.27 0.73 -34.46
N LEU A 133 -38.17 0.45 -33.16
CA LEU A 133 -39.31 0.00 -32.36
C LEU A 133 -40.37 1.08 -32.24
N GLU A 134 -39.98 2.32 -31.97
CA GLU A 134 -40.88 3.48 -31.87
C GLU A 134 -41.63 3.73 -33.21
N GLU A 135 -40.93 3.62 -34.36
CA GLU A 135 -41.53 3.70 -35.69
C GLU A 135 -42.56 2.59 -35.93
N LEU A 136 -42.21 1.31 -35.59
CA LEU A 136 -43.11 0.20 -35.74
C LEU A 136 -44.36 0.32 -34.85
N GLN A 137 -44.22 0.81 -33.62
CA GLN A 137 -45.33 1.04 -32.70
C GLN A 137 -46.25 2.15 -33.20
N THR A 138 -45.66 3.25 -33.75
CA THR A 138 -46.44 4.34 -34.32
C THR A 138 -47.26 3.87 -35.54
N LEU A 139 -46.62 3.08 -36.41
CA LEU A 139 -47.29 2.54 -37.60
C LEU A 139 -48.40 1.53 -37.20
N ASP A 140 -48.21 0.69 -36.19
CA ASP A 140 -49.25 -0.18 -35.68
C ASP A 140 -50.45 0.61 -35.12
N GLY A 141 -50.18 1.71 -34.41
CA GLY A 141 -51.20 2.62 -33.95
C GLY A 141 -52.07 3.21 -35.05
N GLU A 142 -51.38 3.69 -36.13
CA GLU A 142 -52.05 4.23 -37.33
C GLU A 142 -52.93 3.20 -38.04
N LEU A 143 -52.39 2.00 -38.29
CA LEU A 143 -53.12 0.89 -38.89
C LEU A 143 -54.28 0.40 -38.03
N SER A 144 -54.08 0.39 -36.71
CA SER A 144 -55.16 0.06 -35.77
C SER A 144 -56.34 1.04 -35.83
N ASN A 145 -56.04 2.35 -35.91
CA ASN A 145 -57.04 3.39 -36.01
C ASN A 145 -57.77 3.30 -37.36
N ARG A 146 -57.04 3.05 -38.44
CA ARG A 146 -57.65 2.89 -39.78
C ARG A 146 -58.56 1.64 -39.82
N LEU A 147 -58.12 0.53 -39.21
CA LEU A 147 -58.93 -0.68 -39.13
C LEU A 147 -60.23 -0.44 -38.34
N LYS A 148 -60.15 0.30 -37.23
CA LYS A 148 -61.35 0.68 -36.44
C LYS A 148 -62.32 1.51 -37.23
N SER A 149 -61.81 2.47 -38.05
CA SER A 149 -62.67 3.29 -38.94
C SER A 149 -63.36 2.43 -39.98
N LEU A 150 -62.60 1.58 -40.68
CA LEU A 150 -63.19 0.68 -41.73
C LEU A 150 -64.26 -0.25 -41.11
N ARG A 151 -64.01 -0.84 -39.91
CA ARG A 151 -65.00 -1.68 -39.24
C ARG A 151 -66.25 -0.92 -38.86
N LYS A 152 -66.15 0.33 -38.43
CA LYS A 152 -67.29 1.22 -38.18
C LYS A 152 -68.10 1.51 -39.42
N GLU A 153 -67.44 1.79 -40.54
CA GLU A 153 -68.04 1.99 -41.82
C GLU A 153 -68.75 0.75 -42.35
N ILE A 154 -68.12 -0.43 -42.27
CA ILE A 154 -68.72 -1.71 -42.62
C ILE A 154 -70.00 -1.92 -41.80
N SER A 155 -69.91 -1.82 -40.48
CA SER A 155 -71.07 -2.02 -39.59
C SER A 155 -72.15 -1.00 -39.82
N PHE A 156 -71.82 0.21 -40.21
CA PHE A 156 -72.79 1.25 -40.57
C PHE A 156 -73.58 0.84 -41.81
N TYR A 157 -72.92 0.46 -42.88
CA TYR A 157 -73.58 0.06 -44.14
C TYR A 157 -74.31 -1.29 -44.03
N GLU A 158 -73.87 -2.20 -43.15
CA GLU A 158 -74.57 -3.44 -42.90
C GLU A 158 -75.94 -3.27 -42.21
N HIS A 159 -76.03 -2.26 -41.26
CA HIS A 159 -77.20 -2.16 -40.38
C HIS A 159 -78.11 -0.98 -40.72
N ASN A 160 -77.81 -0.11 -41.69
CA ASN A 160 -78.59 1.06 -42.06
C ASN A 160 -78.94 1.04 -43.53
N ASP A 161 -80.27 1.18 -43.83
CA ASP A 161 -80.77 1.32 -45.21
C ASP A 161 -80.98 2.79 -45.59
N ASN A 162 -80.98 3.71 -44.63
CA ASN A 162 -81.09 5.17 -44.85
C ASN A 162 -79.98 5.93 -44.17
N CYS A 163 -79.48 6.99 -44.83
CA CYS A 163 -78.48 7.86 -44.26
C CYS A 163 -79.05 8.62 -43.03
N PRO A 164 -78.49 8.51 -41.83
CA PRO A 164 -79.01 9.19 -40.64
C PRO A 164 -78.89 10.74 -40.74
N THR A 165 -77.99 11.24 -41.55
CA THR A 165 -77.76 12.69 -41.73
C THR A 165 -78.71 13.31 -42.76
N CYS A 166 -78.85 12.73 -43.94
CA CYS A 166 -79.69 13.28 -45.01
C CYS A 166 -80.98 12.55 -45.24
N LYS A 167 -81.27 11.41 -44.52
CA LYS A 167 -82.43 10.57 -44.57
C LYS A 167 -82.79 9.94 -45.95
N GLN A 168 -81.81 10.02 -46.91
CA GLN A 168 -82.01 9.36 -48.18
C GLN A 168 -81.72 7.89 -48.09
N GLY A 169 -82.44 7.06 -48.89
CA GLY A 169 -82.21 5.63 -49.01
C GLY A 169 -80.80 5.38 -49.58
N ILE A 170 -80.03 4.38 -49.06
CA ILE A 170 -78.77 3.95 -49.58
C ILE A 170 -79.00 2.85 -50.62
N GLU A 171 -78.53 3.08 -51.84
CA GLU A 171 -78.68 2.12 -52.94
C GLU A 171 -78.00 0.79 -52.61
N HIS A 172 -78.64 -0.30 -52.90
CA HIS A 172 -78.19 -1.66 -52.48
C HIS A 172 -76.86 -2.04 -53.11
N ASP A 173 -76.62 -1.75 -54.38
CA ASP A 173 -75.39 -2.05 -55.06
C ASP A 173 -74.22 -1.23 -54.49
N PHE A 174 -74.42 0.08 -54.21
CA PHE A 174 -73.44 0.93 -53.55
C PHE A 174 -73.07 0.41 -52.15
N LYS A 175 -74.08 -0.05 -51.38
CA LYS A 175 -73.90 -0.62 -50.06
C LYS A 175 -73.05 -1.89 -50.14
N THR A 176 -73.36 -2.81 -51.03
CA THR A 176 -72.65 -4.10 -51.21
C THR A 176 -71.22 -3.90 -51.66
N ASP A 177 -70.98 -2.99 -52.63
CA ASP A 177 -69.65 -2.68 -53.15
C ASP A 177 -68.80 -2.03 -52.06
N THR A 178 -69.34 -1.08 -51.28
CA THR A 178 -68.61 -0.42 -50.20
C THR A 178 -68.25 -1.37 -49.10
N VAL A 179 -69.14 -2.27 -48.66
CA VAL A 179 -68.86 -3.29 -47.62
C VAL A 179 -67.80 -4.28 -48.12
N SER A 180 -67.92 -4.73 -49.35
CA SER A 180 -66.93 -5.64 -49.97
C SER A 180 -65.54 -5.00 -50.07
N SER A 181 -65.44 -3.76 -50.58
CA SER A 181 -64.20 -3.00 -50.71
C SER A 181 -63.54 -2.76 -49.33
N ASN A 182 -64.33 -2.28 -48.35
CA ASN A 182 -63.86 -1.99 -47.02
C ASN A 182 -63.43 -3.29 -46.26
N SER A 183 -64.16 -4.41 -46.46
CA SER A 183 -63.80 -5.72 -45.92
C SER A 183 -62.45 -6.23 -46.51
N SER A 184 -62.22 -6.07 -47.80
CA SER A 184 -60.93 -6.40 -48.38
C SER A 184 -59.78 -5.57 -47.78
N LYS A 185 -59.93 -4.25 -47.70
CA LYS A 185 -58.97 -3.35 -47.08
C LYS A 185 -58.72 -3.68 -45.60
N ALA A 186 -59.77 -4.03 -44.84
CA ALA A 186 -59.63 -4.42 -43.46
C ALA A 186 -58.79 -5.72 -43.32
N ARG A 187 -58.98 -6.74 -44.18
CA ARG A 187 -58.16 -7.95 -44.19
C ARG A 187 -56.69 -7.69 -44.57
N GLU A 188 -56.45 -6.80 -45.52
CA GLU A 188 -55.09 -6.38 -45.89
C GLU A 188 -54.39 -5.70 -44.70
N ILE A 189 -55.06 -4.81 -44.00
CA ILE A 189 -54.51 -4.14 -42.80
C ILE A 189 -54.26 -5.13 -41.69
N GLU A 190 -55.17 -6.11 -41.45
CA GLU A 190 -54.96 -7.15 -40.45
C GLU A 190 -53.73 -8.02 -40.76
N THR A 191 -53.52 -8.36 -42.03
CA THR A 191 -52.35 -9.09 -42.47
C THR A 191 -51.08 -8.29 -42.26
N ALA A 192 -51.11 -7.02 -42.67
CA ALA A 192 -49.97 -6.08 -42.44
C ALA A 192 -49.63 -5.93 -40.95
N ARG A 193 -50.65 -5.79 -40.08
CA ARG A 193 -50.43 -5.72 -38.66
C ARG A 193 -49.80 -7.00 -38.05
N LYS A 194 -50.23 -8.18 -38.51
CA LYS A 194 -49.61 -9.45 -38.08
C LYS A 194 -48.12 -9.48 -38.45
N GLN A 195 -47.75 -9.05 -39.70
CA GLN A 195 -46.37 -8.99 -40.13
C GLN A 195 -45.57 -7.95 -39.33
N LEU A 196 -46.19 -6.82 -39.01
CA LEU A 196 -45.59 -5.77 -38.21
C LEU A 196 -45.31 -6.26 -36.78
N GLY A 197 -46.25 -6.99 -36.15
CA GLY A 197 -46.07 -7.61 -34.86
C GLY A 197 -44.88 -8.57 -34.80
N HIS A 198 -44.71 -9.41 -35.84
CA HIS A 198 -43.50 -10.28 -35.93
C HIS A 198 -42.20 -9.48 -36.05
N ARG A 199 -42.22 -8.32 -36.72
CA ARG A 199 -41.06 -7.46 -36.82
C ARG A 199 -40.76 -6.77 -35.49
N SER A 200 -41.81 -6.28 -34.77
CA SER A 200 -41.67 -5.69 -33.43
C SER A 200 -41.06 -6.68 -32.45
N LEU A 201 -41.54 -7.92 -32.42
CA LEU A 201 -40.99 -8.96 -31.53
C LEU A 201 -39.46 -9.16 -31.75
N LYS A 202 -39.01 -9.24 -32.99
CA LYS A 202 -37.57 -9.35 -33.27
C LYS A 202 -36.75 -8.17 -32.81
N VAL A 203 -37.32 -6.97 -32.90
CA VAL A 203 -36.66 -5.74 -32.43
C VAL A 203 -36.66 -5.69 -30.89
N GLU A 204 -37.71 -6.13 -30.23
CA GLU A 204 -37.81 -6.25 -28.77
C GLU A 204 -36.83 -7.32 -28.23
N GLU A 205 -36.71 -8.48 -28.90
CA GLU A 205 -35.72 -9.51 -28.58
C GLU A 205 -34.29 -8.91 -28.64
N ARG A 206 -33.97 -8.16 -29.71
CA ARG A 206 -32.68 -7.49 -29.83
C ARG A 206 -32.45 -6.44 -28.72
N LEU A 207 -33.44 -5.67 -28.33
CA LEU A 207 -33.34 -4.71 -27.22
C LEU A 207 -33.09 -5.43 -25.89
N THR A 208 -33.71 -6.58 -25.67
CA THR A 208 -33.48 -7.41 -24.48
C THR A 208 -32.04 -7.95 -24.45
N GLU A 209 -31.50 -8.40 -25.57
CA GLU A 209 -30.10 -8.80 -25.69
C GLU A 209 -29.15 -7.64 -25.36
N ILE A 210 -29.43 -6.43 -25.89
CA ILE A 210 -28.68 -5.23 -25.62
C ILE A 210 -28.71 -4.90 -24.12
N SER A 211 -29.89 -4.96 -23.48
CA SER A 211 -30.03 -4.72 -22.04
C SER A 211 -29.21 -5.68 -21.20
N ASN A 212 -29.29 -6.98 -21.50
CA ASN A 212 -28.50 -8.01 -20.81
C ASN A 212 -26.98 -7.78 -20.98
N THR A 213 -26.59 -7.33 -22.16
CA THR A 213 -25.19 -7.00 -22.44
C THR A 213 -24.74 -5.76 -21.68
N GLU A 214 -25.59 -4.75 -21.53
CA GLU A 214 -25.30 -3.56 -20.71
C GLU A 214 -25.12 -3.92 -19.23
N ASP A 215 -25.95 -4.83 -18.72
CA ASP A 215 -25.82 -5.32 -17.35
C ASP A 215 -24.49 -6.06 -17.13
N ALA A 216 -24.08 -6.86 -18.11
CA ALA A 216 -22.76 -7.52 -18.10
C ALA A 216 -21.60 -6.52 -18.14
N ILE A 217 -21.69 -5.46 -18.95
CA ILE A 217 -20.72 -4.35 -19.00
C ILE A 217 -20.63 -3.64 -17.66
N ASN A 218 -21.78 -3.37 -17.03
CA ASN A 218 -21.83 -2.71 -15.72
C ASN A 218 -21.18 -3.57 -14.63
N ALA A 219 -21.41 -4.89 -14.64
CA ALA A 219 -20.75 -5.81 -13.72
C ALA A 219 -19.23 -5.79 -13.89
N LYS A 220 -18.73 -5.86 -15.13
CA LYS A 220 -17.28 -5.76 -15.41
C LYS A 220 -16.68 -4.42 -15.00
N ASN A 221 -17.40 -3.32 -15.19
CA ASN A 221 -16.95 -2.00 -14.75
C ASN A 221 -16.85 -1.90 -13.22
N LEU A 222 -17.70 -2.62 -12.48
CA LEU A 222 -17.58 -2.74 -11.03
C LEU A 222 -16.29 -3.49 -10.65
N GLU A 223 -16.02 -4.63 -11.28
CA GLU A 223 -14.77 -5.39 -11.09
C GLU A 223 -13.53 -4.53 -11.39
N VAL A 224 -13.53 -3.77 -12.48
CA VAL A 224 -12.47 -2.80 -12.81
C VAL A 224 -12.27 -1.79 -11.67
N SER A 225 -13.37 -1.31 -11.09
CA SER A 225 -13.31 -0.35 -9.97
C SER A 225 -12.68 -0.97 -8.72
N GLU A 226 -13.01 -2.23 -8.41
CA GLU A 226 -12.44 -2.98 -7.30
C GLU A 226 -10.94 -3.22 -7.47
N HIS A 227 -10.50 -3.70 -8.63
CA HIS A 227 -9.08 -3.91 -8.93
C HIS A 227 -8.28 -2.60 -8.90
N ARG A 228 -8.84 -1.49 -9.40
CA ARG A 228 -8.22 -0.16 -9.28
C ARG A 228 -8.10 0.29 -7.83
N ALA A 229 -9.08 0.00 -6.98
CA ALA A 229 -9.02 0.32 -5.56
C ALA A 229 -7.93 -0.50 -4.85
N ASN A 230 -7.83 -1.81 -5.13
CA ASN A 230 -6.79 -2.69 -4.61
C ASN A 230 -5.38 -2.19 -5.01
N ARG A 231 -5.20 -1.87 -6.28
CA ARG A 231 -3.95 -1.28 -6.79
C ARG A 231 -3.58 0.02 -6.09
N LYS A 232 -4.57 0.91 -5.85
CA LYS A 232 -4.34 2.17 -5.12
C LYS A 232 -3.92 1.92 -3.68
N MET A 233 -4.52 0.96 -2.99
CA MET A 233 -4.12 0.59 -1.62
C MET A 233 -2.69 0.03 -1.60
N ALA A 234 -2.33 -0.84 -2.54
CA ALA A 234 -0.99 -1.37 -2.66
C ALA A 234 0.06 -0.28 -2.96
N LEU A 235 -0.26 0.70 -3.82
CA LEU A 235 0.60 1.86 -4.07
C LEU A 235 0.86 2.69 -2.81
N ASN A 236 -0.17 2.92 -1.99
CA ASN A 236 -0.01 3.61 -0.71
C ASN A 236 0.88 2.79 0.24
N SER A 237 0.69 1.47 0.31
CA SER A 237 1.54 0.58 1.10
C SER A 237 3.00 0.64 0.66
N CYS A 238 3.28 0.66 -0.66
CA CYS A 238 4.63 0.87 -1.19
C CYS A 238 5.25 2.19 -0.72
N GLY A 239 4.44 3.25 -0.61
CA GLY A 239 4.89 4.55 -0.10
C GLY A 239 5.38 4.46 1.36
N TYR A 240 4.61 3.80 2.22
CA TYR A 240 5.01 3.57 3.61
C TYR A 240 6.26 2.70 3.73
N ILE A 241 6.30 1.56 3.01
CA ILE A 241 7.46 0.66 3.02
C ILE A 241 8.73 1.37 2.54
N LYS A 242 8.65 2.25 1.53
CA LYS A 242 9.79 3.05 1.06
C LYS A 242 10.29 4.01 2.12
N ASN A 243 9.38 4.70 2.83
CA ASN A 243 9.78 5.61 3.91
C ASN A 243 10.47 4.84 5.05
N ASP A 244 9.90 3.70 5.47
CA ASP A 244 10.51 2.85 6.50
C ASP A 244 11.88 2.33 6.06
N LEU A 245 12.04 1.98 4.78
CA LEU A 245 13.31 1.54 4.21
C LEU A 245 14.35 2.66 4.27
N ASP A 246 13.99 3.87 3.83
CA ASP A 246 14.89 5.03 3.82
C ASP A 246 15.33 5.41 5.25
N GLU A 247 14.43 5.33 6.25
CA GLU A 247 14.76 5.56 7.65
C GLU A 247 15.73 4.50 8.18
N THR A 248 15.42 3.22 7.94
CA THR A 248 16.27 2.11 8.39
C THR A 248 17.67 2.15 7.74
N GLU A 249 17.75 2.48 6.45
CA GLU A 249 19.04 2.64 5.76
C GLU A 249 19.88 3.82 6.33
N LYS A 250 19.24 4.93 6.69
CA LYS A 250 19.91 6.06 7.39
C LYS A 250 20.43 5.64 8.76
N GLU A 251 19.66 4.85 9.52
CA GLU A 251 20.13 4.33 10.81
C GLU A 251 21.35 3.41 10.66
N VAL A 252 21.38 2.56 9.64
CA VAL A 252 22.57 1.73 9.35
C VAL A 252 23.80 2.59 9.06
N VAL A 253 23.66 3.66 8.27
CA VAL A 253 24.76 4.60 7.98
C VAL A 253 25.21 5.34 9.23
N ALA A 254 24.29 5.74 10.12
CA ALA A 254 24.62 6.42 11.38
C ALA A 254 25.40 5.53 12.37
N ILE A 255 25.24 4.21 12.31
CA ILE A 255 26.01 3.26 13.14
C ILE A 255 27.46 3.14 12.62
N ASP A 256 27.69 3.36 11.34
CA ASP A 256 29.02 3.28 10.71
C ASP A 256 29.84 4.57 10.86
N SER A 257 29.23 5.70 11.28
CA SER A 257 29.87 7.00 11.53
C SER A 257 30.25 7.20 13.00
#